data_59857913730c12397078e4dd155c75b9
#
_entry.id   59857913730c12397078e4dd155c75b9
#
_cell.length_a   1.000
_cell.length_b   1.000
_cell.length_c   1.000
_cell.angle_alpha   90.00
_cell.angle_beta   90.00
_cell.angle_gamma   90.00
#
_symmetry.space_group_name_H-M   'P 1'
#
loop_
_entity.id
_entity.type
_entity.pdbx_description
1 polymer ?
#
loop_
_entity_poly.entity_id
_entity_poly.type
_entity_poly.pdbx_seq_one_letter_code
_entity_poly.pdbx_strand_id
1 'polypeptide(L)'
;MSSPLIGLALGSGSARGWAHIGVIDALSEAGIAPDIVCGASMGALVGAAHVAGRLGELRQWAESATWRKIARLTDLRLTGGGLVSGRQVVAFLEGMGIGDAIENYATQYAAVATDMATGREIWLQSGPIHEAVRASIAIPGVMSPARRDGKWLLDGGLSNPVPVSVCRALGAEVIIAVNLNGELLGRRYTEPEPPTATGPSRISVEAVRRTLGRIPMPLRRRSAELTAESAPPPEAAPPPGYLDVLATAINIMQDHITRTRLAGEPPHVMLVPRLRGIGLMEFNREIGRAHV
;
A
#
# COMPACT_ATOMS: atom_id res chain seq x y z
N MET A 1 9.54 36.17 -13.69
CA MET A 1 9.06 35.51 -12.50
C MET A 1 9.42 34.04 -12.68
N SER A 2 10.12 33.40 -11.73
CA SER A 2 10.36 31.95 -11.74
C SER A 2 9.01 31.23 -11.60
N SER A 3 8.87 30.09 -12.28
CA SER A 3 7.70 29.21 -12.06
C SER A 3 7.65 28.78 -10.59
N PRO A 4 6.45 28.63 -9.99
CA PRO A 4 6.34 28.16 -8.62
C PRO A 4 6.84 26.72 -8.49
N LEU A 5 7.50 26.40 -7.37
CA LEU A 5 7.95 25.03 -7.08
C LEU A 5 6.74 24.13 -6.79
N ILE A 6 6.61 23.06 -7.58
CA ILE A 6 5.52 22.09 -7.50
C ILE A 6 5.94 20.90 -6.62
N GLY A 7 5.21 20.66 -5.54
CA GLY A 7 5.34 19.48 -4.69
C GLY A 7 4.27 18.45 -5.00
N LEU A 8 4.68 17.18 -5.10
CA LEU A 8 3.81 16.04 -5.26
C LEU A 8 3.87 15.15 -4.01
N ALA A 9 2.77 15.12 -3.23
CA ALA A 9 2.63 14.30 -2.04
C ALA A 9 1.89 13.01 -2.37
N LEU A 10 2.63 11.89 -2.42
CA LEU A 10 2.11 10.56 -2.75
C LEU A 10 1.76 9.79 -1.46
N GLY A 11 0.48 9.53 -1.25
CA GLY A 11 -0.02 8.90 -0.05
C GLY A 11 0.25 7.39 0.04
N SER A 12 0.10 6.86 1.26
CA SER A 12 0.08 5.42 1.51
C SER A 12 -1.18 4.77 0.92
N GLY A 13 -1.14 3.45 0.67
CA GLY A 13 -2.30 2.77 0.10
C GLY A 13 -2.13 1.28 -0.17
N SER A 14 -1.00 0.67 0.23
CA SER A 14 -0.68 -0.74 -0.07
C SER A 14 -0.88 -1.06 -1.57
N ALA A 15 -1.61 -2.12 -1.94
CA ALA A 15 -1.84 -2.50 -3.33
C ALA A 15 -2.43 -1.39 -4.22
N ARG A 16 -3.24 -0.49 -3.64
CA ARG A 16 -3.78 0.68 -4.36
C ARG A 16 -2.72 1.69 -4.78
N GLY A 17 -1.53 1.60 -4.20
CA GLY A 17 -0.40 2.46 -4.52
C GLY A 17 0.01 2.46 -6.00
N TRP A 18 -0.31 1.42 -6.75
CA TRP A 18 -0.09 1.40 -8.19
C TRP A 18 -0.84 2.52 -8.93
N ALA A 19 -1.95 3.02 -8.38
CA ALA A 19 -2.67 4.14 -8.96
C ALA A 19 -1.85 5.44 -9.03
N HIS A 20 -0.81 5.60 -8.19
CA HIS A 20 0.10 6.73 -8.29
C HIS A 20 0.79 6.79 -9.66
N ILE A 21 1.05 5.64 -10.31
CA ILE A 21 1.65 5.59 -11.65
C ILE A 21 0.75 6.33 -12.64
N GLY A 22 -0.55 6.00 -12.66
CA GLY A 22 -1.51 6.66 -13.54
C GLY A 22 -1.68 8.16 -13.25
N VAL A 23 -1.63 8.54 -11.96
CA VAL A 23 -1.67 9.96 -11.58
C VAL A 23 -0.45 10.72 -12.10
N ILE A 24 0.76 10.16 -11.95
CA ILE A 24 2.00 10.78 -12.43
C ILE A 24 1.97 10.92 -13.96
N ASP A 25 1.45 9.91 -14.66
CA ASP A 25 1.28 9.98 -16.12
C ASP A 25 0.35 11.10 -16.52
N ALA A 26 -0.84 11.18 -15.91
CA ALA A 26 -1.81 12.23 -16.20
C ALA A 26 -1.24 13.64 -15.94
N LEU A 27 -0.46 13.80 -14.87
CA LEU A 27 0.24 15.06 -14.59
C LEU A 27 1.28 15.37 -15.70
N SER A 28 2.06 14.36 -16.11
CA SER A 28 3.05 14.52 -17.20
C SER A 28 2.38 14.85 -18.52
N GLU A 29 1.27 14.21 -18.87
CA GLU A 29 0.47 14.52 -20.07
C GLU A 29 -0.11 15.94 -20.05
N ALA A 30 -0.44 16.44 -18.83
CA ALA A 30 -0.87 17.82 -18.62
C ALA A 30 0.29 18.83 -18.60
N GLY A 31 1.55 18.38 -18.81
CA GLY A 31 2.73 19.24 -18.78
C GLY A 31 3.14 19.67 -17.35
N ILE A 32 2.69 18.95 -16.34
CA ILE A 32 3.01 19.21 -14.92
C ILE A 32 4.14 18.29 -14.47
N ALA A 33 5.30 18.87 -14.21
CA ALA A 33 6.46 18.16 -13.68
C ALA A 33 6.70 18.60 -12.21
N PRO A 34 6.68 17.69 -11.22
CA PRO A 34 6.97 18.06 -9.84
C PRO A 34 8.47 18.31 -9.63
N ASP A 35 8.81 19.38 -8.90
CA ASP A 35 10.16 19.70 -8.45
C ASP A 35 10.52 18.93 -7.18
N ILE A 36 9.50 18.62 -6.37
CA ILE A 36 9.61 17.97 -5.06
C ILE A 36 8.64 16.78 -5.00
N VAL A 37 9.12 15.59 -4.69
CA VAL A 37 8.29 14.39 -4.52
C VAL A 37 8.44 13.86 -3.11
N CYS A 38 7.34 13.80 -2.36
CA CYS A 38 7.31 13.23 -1.02
C CYS A 38 6.35 12.04 -0.99
N GLY A 39 6.80 10.91 -0.44
CA GLY A 39 5.99 9.70 -0.42
C GLY A 39 5.93 9.02 0.94
N ALA A 40 4.81 8.35 1.22
CA ALA A 40 4.64 7.45 2.35
C ALA A 40 4.26 6.06 1.85
N SER A 41 4.93 5.00 2.36
CA SER A 41 4.65 3.61 1.99
C SER A 41 4.76 3.39 0.47
N MET A 42 3.72 2.89 -0.17
CA MET A 42 3.70 2.72 -1.64
C MET A 42 3.90 4.04 -2.39
N GLY A 43 3.47 5.17 -1.82
CA GLY A 43 3.78 6.49 -2.39
C GLY A 43 5.28 6.78 -2.41
N ALA A 44 6.03 6.32 -1.40
CA ALA A 44 7.48 6.43 -1.40
C ALA A 44 8.12 5.55 -2.49
N LEU A 45 7.61 4.32 -2.67
CA LEU A 45 8.11 3.38 -3.70
C LEU A 45 7.88 3.94 -5.12
N VAL A 46 6.65 4.36 -5.43
CA VAL A 46 6.33 4.91 -6.76
C VAL A 46 7.03 6.25 -6.98
N GLY A 47 7.12 7.11 -5.95
CA GLY A 47 7.87 8.35 -5.99
C GLY A 47 9.35 8.13 -6.27
N ALA A 48 9.98 7.13 -5.64
CA ALA A 48 11.37 6.74 -5.90
C ALA A 48 11.59 6.31 -7.35
N ALA A 49 10.68 5.48 -7.89
CA ALA A 49 10.75 5.07 -9.29
C ALA A 49 10.58 6.26 -10.25
N HIS A 50 9.72 7.22 -9.90
CA HIS A 50 9.53 8.43 -10.69
C HIS A 50 10.81 9.29 -10.74
N VAL A 51 11.38 9.64 -9.58
CA VAL A 51 12.58 10.49 -9.52
C VAL A 51 13.82 9.81 -10.11
N ALA A 52 13.87 8.47 -10.07
CA ALA A 52 14.91 7.68 -10.71
C ALA A 52 14.70 7.50 -12.24
N GLY A 53 13.60 8.00 -12.81
CA GLY A 53 13.27 7.82 -14.24
C GLY A 53 12.94 6.36 -14.60
N ARG A 54 12.45 5.56 -13.64
CA ARG A 54 12.14 4.12 -13.77
C ARG A 54 10.64 3.81 -13.61
N LEU A 55 9.80 4.83 -13.76
CA LEU A 55 8.35 4.64 -13.62
C LEU A 55 7.77 3.67 -14.67
N GLY A 56 8.32 3.68 -15.90
CA GLY A 56 7.92 2.79 -16.97
C GLY A 56 8.21 1.32 -16.67
N GLU A 57 9.41 1.01 -16.16
CA GLU A 57 9.80 -0.34 -15.76
C GLU A 57 8.97 -0.84 -14.57
N LEU A 58 8.70 0.04 -13.59
CA LEU A 58 7.83 -0.28 -12.46
C LEU A 58 6.41 -0.60 -12.92
N ARG A 59 5.88 0.15 -13.89
CA ARG A 59 4.57 -0.12 -14.51
C ARG A 59 4.53 -1.49 -15.17
N GLN A 60 5.47 -1.80 -16.05
CA GLN A 60 5.54 -3.09 -16.74
C GLN A 60 5.60 -4.24 -15.74
N TRP A 61 6.35 -4.05 -14.65
CA TRP A 61 6.40 -5.03 -13.59
C TRP A 61 5.05 -5.17 -12.88
N ALA A 62 4.38 -4.07 -12.52
CA ALA A 62 3.09 -4.06 -11.83
C ALA A 62 1.98 -4.70 -12.69
N GLU A 63 1.92 -4.40 -13.98
CA GLU A 63 0.98 -5.00 -14.95
C GLU A 63 1.20 -6.51 -15.12
N SER A 64 2.45 -6.95 -15.02
CA SER A 64 2.82 -8.36 -15.11
C SER A 64 2.83 -9.08 -13.76
N ALA A 65 2.44 -8.40 -12.66
CA ALA A 65 2.53 -8.93 -11.31
C ALA A 65 1.53 -10.07 -11.12
N THR A 66 2.07 -11.26 -10.83
CA THR A 66 1.30 -12.44 -10.43
C THR A 66 1.58 -12.73 -8.96
N TRP A 67 0.71 -13.50 -8.30
CA TRP A 67 0.96 -13.95 -6.93
C TRP A 67 2.33 -14.61 -6.76
N ARG A 68 2.80 -15.34 -7.77
CA ARG A 68 4.14 -15.95 -7.76
C ARG A 68 5.27 -14.93 -7.78
N LYS A 69 5.11 -13.84 -8.55
CA LYS A 69 6.09 -12.74 -8.59
C LYS A 69 6.10 -11.97 -7.28
N ILE A 70 4.92 -11.67 -6.73
CA ILE A 70 4.78 -10.98 -5.44
C ILE A 70 5.36 -11.84 -4.31
N ALA A 71 5.06 -13.16 -4.31
CA ALA A 71 5.61 -14.09 -3.33
C ALA A 71 7.15 -14.16 -3.35
N ARG A 72 7.80 -13.92 -4.49
CA ARG A 72 9.28 -13.84 -4.57
C ARG A 72 9.86 -12.60 -3.89
N LEU A 73 9.06 -11.53 -3.74
CA LEU A 73 9.45 -10.35 -2.95
C LEU A 73 9.26 -10.57 -1.45
N THR A 74 8.63 -11.68 -1.06
CA THR A 74 8.39 -12.04 0.33
C THR A 74 9.40 -13.11 0.76
N ASP A 75 10.41 -12.72 1.52
CA ASP A 75 11.30 -13.63 2.22
C ASP A 75 10.71 -13.93 3.59
N LEU A 76 9.95 -15.02 3.70
CA LEU A 76 9.29 -15.43 4.94
C LEU A 76 10.32 -15.67 6.04
N ARG A 77 10.18 -14.94 7.15
CA ARG A 77 10.93 -15.15 8.39
C ARG A 77 9.96 -15.18 9.56
N LEU A 78 10.11 -16.18 10.42
CA LEU A 78 9.31 -16.31 11.64
C LEU A 78 9.90 -15.53 12.83
N THR A 79 11.01 -14.82 12.62
CA THR A 79 11.72 -14.06 13.67
C THR A 79 12.01 -12.63 13.20
N GLY A 80 11.84 -11.64 14.07
CA GLY A 80 12.22 -10.25 13.76
C GLY A 80 11.07 -9.26 13.62
N GLY A 81 9.88 -9.56 14.15
CA GLY A 81 8.78 -8.59 14.22
C GLY A 81 7.95 -8.40 12.95
N GLY A 82 8.15 -9.25 11.92
CA GLY A 82 7.39 -9.26 10.67
C GLY A 82 7.59 -10.55 9.89
N LEU A 83 6.65 -10.86 9.00
CA LEU A 83 6.69 -12.07 8.16
C LEU A 83 7.73 -11.98 7.03
N VAL A 84 8.08 -10.76 6.61
CA VAL A 84 8.95 -10.46 5.46
C VAL A 84 10.07 -9.52 5.89
N SER A 85 11.34 -9.83 5.54
CA SER A 85 12.48 -8.96 5.90
C SER A 85 12.59 -7.69 5.05
N GLY A 86 12.01 -7.71 3.84
CA GLY A 86 12.06 -6.63 2.87
C GLY A 86 13.37 -6.51 2.08
N ARG A 87 14.32 -7.44 2.26
CA ARG A 87 15.58 -7.46 1.47
C ARG A 87 15.31 -7.71 -0.01
N GLN A 88 14.30 -8.51 -0.32
CA GLN A 88 13.92 -8.78 -1.71
C GLN A 88 13.36 -7.54 -2.40
N VAL A 89 12.69 -6.64 -1.66
CA VAL A 89 12.23 -5.35 -2.20
C VAL A 89 13.43 -4.44 -2.48
N VAL A 90 14.42 -4.40 -1.59
CA VAL A 90 15.68 -3.67 -1.84
C VAL A 90 16.36 -4.19 -3.10
N ALA A 91 16.62 -5.49 -3.19
CA ALA A 91 17.24 -6.10 -4.37
C ALA A 91 16.43 -5.88 -5.67
N PHE A 92 15.10 -5.87 -5.56
CA PHE A 92 14.21 -5.56 -6.68
C PHE A 92 14.40 -4.12 -7.17
N LEU A 93 14.44 -3.14 -6.26
CA LEU A 93 14.65 -1.74 -6.60
C LEU A 93 16.04 -1.50 -7.20
N GLU A 94 17.09 -2.08 -6.60
CA GLU A 94 18.44 -2.04 -7.13
C GLU A 94 18.52 -2.65 -8.54
N GLY A 95 17.88 -3.80 -8.75
CA GLY A 95 17.79 -4.46 -10.05
C GLY A 95 17.08 -3.63 -11.12
N MET A 96 16.22 -2.69 -10.72
CA MET A 96 15.59 -1.71 -11.62
C MET A 96 16.43 -0.44 -11.80
N GLY A 97 17.59 -0.33 -11.18
CA GLY A 97 18.43 0.87 -11.21
C GLY A 97 17.95 1.99 -10.28
N ILE A 98 17.18 1.64 -9.23
CA ILE A 98 16.72 2.57 -8.19
C ILE A 98 17.59 2.33 -6.96
N GLY A 99 18.84 2.81 -6.98
CA GLY A 99 19.84 2.52 -5.95
C GLY A 99 20.70 3.70 -5.53
N ASP A 100 20.69 4.78 -6.29
CA ASP A 100 21.53 5.94 -6.01
C ASP A 100 21.13 6.66 -4.71
N ALA A 101 22.01 7.50 -4.23
CA ALA A 101 21.72 8.38 -3.11
C ALA A 101 20.66 9.41 -3.51
N ILE A 102 19.74 9.69 -2.59
CA ILE A 102 18.60 10.61 -2.80
C ILE A 102 19.08 11.99 -3.27
N GLU A 103 20.17 12.48 -2.70
CA GLU A 103 20.78 13.76 -3.03
C GLU A 103 21.35 13.88 -4.44
N ASN A 104 21.49 12.76 -5.15
CA ASN A 104 22.01 12.72 -6.52
C ASN A 104 20.94 12.90 -7.59
N TYR A 105 19.65 12.82 -7.22
CA TYR A 105 18.56 13.01 -8.18
C TYR A 105 18.26 14.49 -8.39
N ALA A 106 17.89 14.84 -9.63
CA ALA A 106 17.55 16.21 -10.00
C ALA A 106 16.24 16.70 -9.33
N THR A 107 15.25 15.82 -9.20
CA THR A 107 14.01 16.07 -8.47
C THR A 107 14.22 15.79 -6.99
N GLN A 108 13.93 16.75 -6.14
CA GLN A 108 14.05 16.59 -4.69
C GLN A 108 13.07 15.50 -4.19
N TYR A 109 13.58 14.57 -3.38
CA TYR A 109 12.80 13.43 -2.90
C TYR A 109 12.87 13.28 -1.38
N ALA A 110 11.74 12.89 -0.78
CA ALA A 110 11.67 12.48 0.62
C ALA A 110 10.73 11.27 0.79
N ALA A 111 11.19 10.24 1.49
CA ALA A 111 10.32 9.17 1.99
C ALA A 111 10.00 9.41 3.46
N VAL A 112 8.74 9.19 3.85
CA VAL A 112 8.34 9.25 5.26
C VAL A 112 8.41 7.86 5.87
N ALA A 113 9.00 7.77 7.06
CA ALA A 113 8.94 6.60 7.93
C ALA A 113 8.48 7.00 9.34
N THR A 114 8.17 6.03 10.18
CA THR A 114 7.74 6.28 11.56
C THR A 114 8.76 5.70 12.54
N ASP A 115 9.28 6.51 13.43
CA ASP A 115 10.16 6.05 14.53
C ASP A 115 9.34 5.17 15.49
N MET A 116 9.73 3.91 15.61
CA MET A 116 9.03 2.91 16.44
C MET A 116 9.01 3.27 17.93
N ALA A 117 10.05 3.97 18.41
CA ALA A 117 10.17 4.30 19.82
C ALA A 117 9.30 5.50 20.23
N THR A 118 9.12 6.46 19.30
CA THR A 118 8.48 7.75 19.62
C THR A 118 7.14 7.97 18.88
N GLY A 119 6.85 7.19 17.83
CA GLY A 119 5.72 7.39 16.95
C GLY A 119 5.84 8.63 16.04
N ARG A 120 6.96 9.34 16.09
CA ARG A 120 7.19 10.54 15.27
C ARG A 120 7.54 10.17 13.85
N GLU A 121 7.15 11.02 12.91
CA GLU A 121 7.59 10.91 11.52
C GLU A 121 9.09 11.22 11.39
N ILE A 122 9.74 10.49 10.50
CA ILE A 122 11.13 10.68 10.09
C ILE A 122 11.14 10.89 8.59
N TRP A 123 11.77 11.97 8.15
CA TRP A 123 11.94 12.31 6.73
C TRP A 123 13.27 11.80 6.24
N LEU A 124 13.23 10.87 5.32
CA LEU A 124 14.41 10.23 4.72
C LEU A 124 14.73 10.94 3.40
N GLN A 125 15.70 11.85 3.46
CA GLN A 125 16.04 12.79 2.37
C GLN A 125 17.48 12.61 1.85
N SER A 126 18.22 11.65 2.36
CA SER A 126 19.61 11.42 2.00
C SER A 126 19.97 9.95 2.04
N GLY A 127 21.09 9.57 1.41
CA GLY A 127 21.56 8.20 1.32
C GLY A 127 20.77 7.35 0.33
N PRO A 128 20.97 6.02 0.30
CA PRO A 128 20.39 5.13 -0.72
C PRO A 128 18.86 5.18 -0.73
N ILE A 129 18.25 5.51 -1.89
CA ILE A 129 16.80 5.72 -2.03
C ILE A 129 16.02 4.42 -1.74
N HIS A 130 16.54 3.26 -2.13
CA HIS A 130 15.92 1.96 -1.89
C HIS A 130 15.83 1.62 -0.39
N GLU A 131 16.80 2.06 0.43
CA GLU A 131 16.76 1.91 1.88
C GLU A 131 15.70 2.82 2.51
N ALA A 132 15.56 4.06 2.01
CA ALA A 132 14.52 4.96 2.43
C ALA A 132 13.13 4.41 2.12
N VAL A 133 12.93 3.86 0.91
CA VAL A 133 11.71 3.15 0.51
C VAL A 133 11.47 1.95 1.43
N ARG A 134 12.51 1.12 1.67
CA ARG A 134 12.42 -0.05 2.56
C ARG A 134 11.91 0.31 3.95
N ALA A 135 12.38 1.43 4.51
CA ALA A 135 11.90 1.90 5.81
C ALA A 135 10.44 2.39 5.74
N SER A 136 10.11 3.15 4.69
CA SER A 136 8.78 3.71 4.48
C SER A 136 7.68 2.67 4.28
N ILE A 137 8.00 1.48 3.76
CA ILE A 137 7.04 0.38 3.51
C ILE A 137 7.00 -0.68 4.62
N ALA A 138 7.64 -0.44 5.76
CA ALA A 138 7.75 -1.40 6.87
C ALA A 138 6.42 -1.54 7.65
N ILE A 139 5.40 -2.11 7.01
CA ILE A 139 4.05 -2.29 7.57
C ILE A 139 4.10 -3.27 8.76
N PRO A 140 3.64 -2.88 9.97
CA PRO A 140 3.60 -3.76 11.12
C PRO A 140 2.84 -5.06 10.85
N GLY A 141 3.38 -6.17 11.36
CA GLY A 141 2.79 -7.51 11.18
C GLY A 141 3.04 -8.13 9.79
N VAL A 142 3.40 -7.33 8.78
CA VAL A 142 3.74 -7.82 7.43
C VAL A 142 5.25 -7.78 7.23
N MET A 143 5.87 -6.64 7.44
CA MET A 143 7.29 -6.44 7.17
C MET A 143 8.06 -6.09 8.45
N SER A 144 9.26 -6.65 8.60
CA SER A 144 10.12 -6.33 9.74
C SER A 144 10.47 -4.85 9.78
N PRO A 145 10.60 -4.22 10.95
CA PRO A 145 11.10 -2.86 11.08
C PRO A 145 12.45 -2.68 10.36
N ALA A 146 12.66 -1.52 9.75
CA ALA A 146 13.96 -1.15 9.18
C ALA A 146 14.84 -0.48 10.24
N ARG A 147 16.15 -0.73 10.23
CA ARG A 147 17.08 -0.04 11.13
C ARG A 147 17.87 0.99 10.35
N ARG A 148 17.79 2.26 10.79
CA ARG A 148 18.57 3.36 10.20
C ARG A 148 18.96 4.35 11.29
N ASP A 149 20.18 4.80 11.29
CA ASP A 149 20.73 5.79 12.22
C ASP A 149 20.43 5.48 13.70
N GLY A 150 20.56 4.19 14.06
CA GLY A 150 20.31 3.70 15.42
C GLY A 150 18.84 3.51 15.80
N LYS A 151 17.90 3.91 14.94
CA LYS A 151 16.45 3.84 15.16
C LYS A 151 15.82 2.64 14.45
N TRP A 152 14.75 2.12 15.03
CA TRP A 152 13.84 1.20 14.36
C TRP A 152 12.71 1.98 13.70
N LEU A 153 12.51 1.80 12.40
CA LEU A 153 11.55 2.53 11.59
C LEU A 153 10.45 1.59 11.10
N LEU A 154 9.23 2.10 11.15
CA LEU A 154 8.01 1.49 10.63
C LEU A 154 7.47 2.29 9.44
N ASP A 155 6.40 1.76 8.82
CA ASP A 155 5.71 2.38 7.68
C ASP A 155 5.33 3.85 7.96
N GLY A 156 5.59 4.71 6.97
CA GLY A 156 5.33 6.13 7.08
C GLY A 156 3.86 6.49 7.19
N GLY A 157 2.98 5.63 6.70
CA GLY A 157 1.53 5.82 6.83
C GLY A 157 1.01 5.77 8.26
N LEU A 158 1.82 5.34 9.23
CA LEU A 158 1.45 5.35 10.65
C LEU A 158 1.58 6.75 11.27
N SER A 159 2.38 7.64 10.71
CA SER A 159 2.59 9.00 11.23
C SER A 159 2.16 10.10 10.26
N ASN A 160 2.37 9.93 8.96
CA ASN A 160 2.00 10.90 7.93
C ASN A 160 1.59 10.20 6.63
N PRO A 161 0.34 9.72 6.53
CA PRO A 161 -0.12 8.93 5.39
C PRO A 161 -0.13 9.68 4.06
N VAL A 162 -0.31 11.02 4.06
CA VAL A 162 -0.26 11.88 2.87
C VAL A 162 0.64 13.08 3.18
N PRO A 163 1.92 13.05 2.76
CA PRO A 163 2.97 13.90 3.32
C PRO A 163 3.00 15.34 2.74
N VAL A 164 1.87 16.04 2.82
CA VAL A 164 1.73 17.45 2.39
C VAL A 164 2.67 18.37 3.17
N SER A 165 2.75 18.16 4.50
CA SER A 165 3.65 18.93 5.37
C SER A 165 5.11 18.83 4.95
N VAL A 166 5.54 17.65 4.47
CA VAL A 166 6.91 17.42 4.01
C VAL A 166 7.20 18.20 2.72
N CYS A 167 6.30 18.15 1.73
CA CYS A 167 6.43 18.96 0.52
C CYS A 167 6.53 20.47 0.86
N ARG A 168 5.69 20.94 1.78
CA ARG A 168 5.71 22.35 2.23
C ARG A 168 7.04 22.71 2.89
N ALA A 169 7.53 21.87 3.79
CA ALA A 169 8.79 22.11 4.49
C ALA A 169 10.01 22.08 3.56
N LEU A 170 9.91 21.34 2.44
CA LEU A 170 10.93 21.31 1.39
C LEU A 170 10.84 22.48 0.39
N GLY A 171 9.90 23.39 0.59
CA GLY A 171 9.79 24.62 -0.19
C GLY A 171 8.78 24.60 -1.33
N ALA A 172 7.91 23.58 -1.41
CA ALA A 172 6.85 23.55 -2.41
C ALA A 172 5.89 24.73 -2.23
N GLU A 173 5.69 25.51 -3.29
CA GLU A 173 4.74 26.62 -3.33
C GLU A 173 3.35 26.16 -3.76
N VAL A 174 3.27 25.18 -4.66
CA VAL A 174 2.03 24.52 -5.07
C VAL A 174 2.15 23.05 -4.72
N ILE A 175 1.18 22.50 -3.99
CA ILE A 175 1.20 21.09 -3.54
C ILE A 175 0.00 20.35 -4.12
N ILE A 176 0.31 19.30 -4.90
CA ILE A 176 -0.65 18.32 -5.37
C ILE A 176 -0.51 17.09 -4.48
N ALA A 177 -1.59 16.67 -3.83
CA ALA A 177 -1.60 15.50 -2.95
C ALA A 177 -2.48 14.40 -3.51
N VAL A 178 -2.03 13.16 -3.39
CA VAL A 178 -2.76 11.97 -3.82
C VAL A 178 -3.14 11.14 -2.61
N ASN A 179 -4.44 11.07 -2.31
CA ASN A 179 -4.99 10.27 -1.22
C ASN A 179 -5.71 9.05 -1.77
N LEU A 180 -5.12 7.86 -1.62
CA LEU A 180 -5.69 6.59 -2.09
C LEU A 180 -6.74 5.99 -1.14
N ASN A 181 -6.89 6.57 0.06
CA ASN A 181 -7.75 6.06 1.12
C ASN A 181 -9.04 6.90 1.30
N GLY A 182 -9.19 8.02 0.58
CA GLY A 182 -10.25 9.00 0.82
C GLY A 182 -11.69 8.49 0.62
N GLU A 183 -11.89 7.39 -0.11
CA GLU A 183 -13.22 6.81 -0.35
C GLU A 183 -13.49 5.51 0.43
N LEU A 184 -12.58 5.09 1.33
CA LEU A 184 -12.65 3.76 1.96
C LEU A 184 -13.57 3.69 3.18
N LEU A 185 -13.69 4.76 3.93
CA LEU A 185 -14.50 4.79 5.14
C LEU A 185 -15.93 5.24 4.82
N GLY A 186 -16.90 4.53 5.37
CA GLY A 186 -18.32 4.85 5.29
C GLY A 186 -19.18 3.88 4.47
N ARG A 187 -18.61 2.91 3.74
CA ARG A 187 -19.39 2.02 2.85
C ARG A 187 -19.10 0.52 2.97
N ARG A 188 -18.18 0.07 3.79
CA ARG A 188 -17.90 -1.38 3.95
C ARG A 188 -18.96 -2.16 4.72
N TYR A 189 -19.91 -1.47 5.34
CA TYR A 189 -20.98 -2.09 6.12
C TYR A 189 -22.39 -1.86 5.57
N THR A 190 -22.53 -1.23 4.39
CA THR A 190 -23.76 -1.28 3.62
C THR A 190 -23.72 -2.53 2.75
N GLU A 191 -24.78 -3.34 2.81
CA GLU A 191 -25.02 -4.65 2.23
C GLU A 191 -24.12 -5.05 1.03
N PRO A 192 -23.61 -6.30 1.00
CA PRO A 192 -22.85 -6.79 -0.15
C PRO A 192 -23.74 -6.74 -1.39
N GLU A 193 -23.32 -6.02 -2.43
CA GLU A 193 -23.88 -6.21 -3.77
C GLU A 193 -23.80 -7.70 -4.11
N PRO A 194 -24.88 -8.29 -4.65
CA PRO A 194 -24.86 -9.68 -5.04
C PRO A 194 -23.68 -9.91 -6.01
N PRO A 195 -22.95 -11.02 -5.86
CA PRO A 195 -21.78 -11.29 -6.67
C PRO A 195 -22.17 -11.35 -8.13
N THR A 196 -21.69 -10.41 -8.94
CA THR A 196 -21.62 -10.59 -10.38
C THR A 196 -20.71 -11.76 -10.66
N ALA A 197 -21.32 -12.86 -11.10
CA ALA A 197 -20.67 -14.12 -11.39
C ALA A 197 -19.68 -13.94 -12.55
N THR A 198 -18.38 -13.79 -12.25
CA THR A 198 -17.31 -14.07 -13.21
C THR A 198 -16.03 -14.41 -12.44
N GLY A 199 -15.71 -15.72 -12.43
CA GLY A 199 -14.36 -16.26 -12.24
C GLY A 199 -14.06 -16.93 -10.90
N PRO A 200 -13.45 -18.13 -10.92
CA PRO A 200 -13.25 -18.95 -9.76
C PRO A 200 -11.95 -18.59 -9.01
N SER A 201 -12.06 -18.16 -7.77
CA SER A 201 -10.93 -18.25 -6.84
C SER A 201 -11.44 -18.53 -5.43
N ARG A 202 -11.89 -19.76 -5.24
CA ARG A 202 -11.96 -20.39 -3.93
C ARG A 202 -10.73 -21.27 -3.79
N ILE A 203 -9.73 -20.85 -3.02
CA ILE A 203 -8.85 -21.83 -2.40
C ILE A 203 -9.74 -22.53 -1.39
N SER A 204 -10.27 -23.68 -1.79
CA SER A 204 -11.15 -24.45 -0.94
C SER A 204 -10.34 -24.98 0.23
N VAL A 205 -10.91 -24.91 1.42
CA VAL A 205 -10.41 -25.55 2.65
C VAL A 205 -10.09 -27.02 2.41
N GLU A 206 -10.72 -27.64 1.40
CA GLU A 206 -10.44 -29.00 0.92
C GLU A 206 -9.07 -29.17 0.27
N ALA A 207 -8.51 -28.16 -0.39
CA ALA A 207 -7.15 -28.23 -0.95
C ALA A 207 -6.10 -28.24 0.18
N VAL A 208 -6.33 -27.48 1.24
CA VAL A 208 -5.48 -27.49 2.45
C VAL A 208 -5.64 -28.78 3.23
N ARG A 209 -6.85 -29.34 3.32
CA ARG A 209 -7.12 -30.62 3.97
C ARG A 209 -6.49 -31.82 3.24
N ARG A 210 -6.34 -31.76 1.93
CA ARG A 210 -5.71 -32.81 1.12
C ARG A 210 -4.20 -32.84 1.28
N THR A 211 -3.57 -31.73 1.67
CA THR A 211 -2.11 -31.61 1.88
C THR A 211 -1.70 -32.01 3.30
N LEU A 212 -2.62 -31.93 4.29
CA LEU A 212 -2.37 -32.31 5.68
C LEU A 212 -2.92 -33.70 5.97
N GLY A 213 -2.42 -34.69 5.21
CA GLY A 213 -2.84 -36.08 5.22
C GLY A 213 -3.25 -36.69 6.55
N ARG A 214 -4.35 -37.41 6.50
CA ARG A 214 -4.70 -38.66 7.20
C ARG A 214 -4.51 -38.73 8.72
N ILE A 215 -5.58 -38.38 9.43
CA ILE A 215 -5.87 -38.95 10.75
C ILE A 215 -7.33 -39.44 10.72
N PRO A 216 -7.63 -40.73 11.01
CA PRO A 216 -8.99 -41.28 10.98
C PRO A 216 -9.72 -40.99 12.31
N MET A 217 -10.92 -40.44 12.24
CA MET A 217 -11.88 -40.42 13.35
C MET A 217 -13.22 -41.04 12.89
N PRO A 218 -13.87 -41.82 13.74
CA PRO A 218 -15.00 -42.68 13.33
C PRO A 218 -16.32 -41.91 13.18
N LEU A 219 -17.05 -42.27 12.13
CA LEU A 219 -18.40 -41.87 11.83
C LEU A 219 -19.40 -42.33 12.91
N ARG A 220 -20.23 -41.42 13.36
CA ARG A 220 -21.53 -41.79 13.94
C ARG A 220 -22.64 -41.25 13.03
N ARG A 221 -23.32 -42.18 12.36
CA ARG A 221 -24.56 -41.92 11.64
C ARG A 221 -25.67 -41.54 12.59
N ARG A 222 -26.44 -40.53 12.29
CA ARG A 222 -27.82 -40.41 12.74
C ARG A 222 -28.67 -39.80 11.63
N SER A 223 -29.70 -40.51 11.31
CA SER A 223 -30.74 -40.24 10.33
C SER A 223 -31.50 -38.95 10.73
N ALA A 224 -31.79 -38.08 9.78
CA ALA A 224 -32.69 -36.98 9.96
C ALA A 224 -33.83 -37.09 8.94
N GLU A 225 -35.05 -37.07 9.47
CA GLU A 225 -36.30 -37.01 8.75
C GLU A 225 -36.45 -35.66 8.06
N LEU A 226 -37.00 -35.74 6.83
CA LEU A 226 -37.40 -34.59 6.02
C LEU A 226 -38.66 -33.92 6.60
N THR A 227 -38.51 -32.70 7.06
CA THR A 227 -39.62 -31.74 7.14
C THR A 227 -39.28 -30.53 6.28
N ALA A 228 -40.17 -30.20 5.38
CA ALA A 228 -40.09 -28.99 4.55
C ALA A 228 -40.24 -27.77 5.43
N GLU A 229 -39.12 -27.05 5.65
CA GLU A 229 -39.09 -25.82 6.41
C GLU A 229 -38.29 -24.75 5.66
N SER A 230 -38.84 -23.55 5.68
CA SER A 230 -38.39 -22.31 5.07
C SER A 230 -36.89 -22.18 4.86
N ALA A 231 -36.48 -21.61 3.71
CA ALA A 231 -35.07 -21.31 3.37
C ALA A 231 -34.36 -20.66 4.56
N PRO A 232 -33.19 -21.17 4.93
CA PRO A 232 -32.42 -20.59 6.03
C PRO A 232 -32.10 -19.12 5.71
N PRO A 233 -32.06 -18.24 6.74
CA PRO A 233 -31.60 -16.88 6.54
C PRO A 233 -30.19 -16.89 5.93
N PRO A 234 -29.83 -15.87 5.11
CA PRO A 234 -28.53 -15.84 4.44
C PRO A 234 -27.43 -16.04 5.48
N GLU A 235 -26.62 -17.06 5.25
CA GLU A 235 -25.53 -17.46 6.16
C GLU A 235 -24.65 -16.25 6.41
N ALA A 236 -24.51 -15.82 7.66
CA ALA A 236 -23.70 -14.67 8.03
C ALA A 236 -22.28 -14.87 7.46
N ALA A 237 -21.78 -13.85 6.78
CA ALA A 237 -20.43 -13.89 6.20
C ALA A 237 -19.42 -14.34 7.27
N PRO A 238 -18.45 -15.21 6.93
CA PRO A 238 -17.46 -15.68 7.90
C PRO A 238 -16.73 -14.47 8.50
N PRO A 239 -16.31 -14.54 9.77
CA PRO A 239 -15.59 -13.45 10.42
C PRO A 239 -14.30 -13.14 9.63
N PRO A 240 -13.90 -11.85 9.54
CA PRO A 240 -12.71 -11.44 8.81
C PRO A 240 -11.45 -12.10 9.38
N GLY A 241 -10.50 -12.47 8.52
CA GLY A 241 -9.21 -13.04 8.91
C GLY A 241 -8.33 -12.02 9.67
N TYR A 242 -7.32 -12.53 10.38
CA TYR A 242 -6.40 -11.69 11.18
C TYR A 242 -5.76 -10.56 10.34
N LEU A 243 -5.26 -10.88 9.14
CA LEU A 243 -4.64 -9.89 8.25
C LEU A 243 -5.66 -8.86 7.75
N ASP A 244 -6.92 -9.26 7.52
CA ASP A 244 -7.97 -8.33 7.10
C ASP A 244 -8.33 -7.34 8.22
N VAL A 245 -8.39 -7.83 9.47
CA VAL A 245 -8.62 -7.00 10.66
C VAL A 245 -7.47 -6.01 10.83
N LEU A 246 -6.23 -6.48 10.79
CA LEU A 246 -5.03 -5.65 10.91
C LEU A 246 -4.98 -4.57 9.83
N ALA A 247 -5.19 -4.97 8.58
CA ALA A 247 -5.21 -4.08 7.44
C ALA A 247 -6.33 -3.02 7.55
N THR A 248 -7.51 -3.43 8.01
CA THR A 248 -8.64 -2.51 8.23
C THR A 248 -8.34 -1.53 9.36
N ALA A 249 -7.76 -1.99 10.47
CA ALA A 249 -7.36 -1.13 11.58
C ALA A 249 -6.33 -0.07 11.15
N ILE A 250 -5.31 -0.47 10.38
CA ILE A 250 -4.31 0.46 9.82
C ILE A 250 -4.99 1.48 8.92
N ASN A 251 -5.92 1.08 8.05
CA ASN A 251 -6.64 2.01 7.17
C ASN A 251 -7.47 3.03 7.95
N ILE A 252 -8.19 2.58 9.00
CA ILE A 252 -8.97 3.48 9.84
C ILE A 252 -8.06 4.53 10.50
N MET A 253 -6.93 4.10 11.04
CA MET A 253 -5.95 5.01 11.64
C MET A 253 -5.37 5.98 10.61
N GLN A 254 -4.96 5.50 9.44
CA GLN A 254 -4.42 6.32 8.37
C GLN A 254 -5.42 7.37 7.86
N ASP A 255 -6.69 7.01 7.68
CA ASP A 255 -7.72 7.97 7.28
C ASP A 255 -7.92 9.05 8.36
N HIS A 256 -7.96 8.66 9.62
CA HIS A 256 -8.12 9.59 10.73
C HIS A 256 -6.93 10.57 10.83
N ILE A 257 -5.71 10.06 10.74
CA ILE A 257 -4.48 10.88 10.73
C ILE A 257 -4.50 11.82 9.51
N THR A 258 -4.84 11.31 8.32
CA THR A 258 -4.91 12.10 7.09
C THR A 258 -5.88 13.26 7.24
N ARG A 259 -7.11 13.02 7.68
CA ARG A 259 -8.12 14.08 7.89
C ARG A 259 -7.66 15.12 8.89
N THR A 260 -7.09 14.68 10.01
CA THR A 260 -6.61 15.59 11.04
C THR A 260 -5.48 16.48 10.54
N ARG A 261 -4.50 15.90 9.84
CA ARG A 261 -3.37 16.67 9.29
C ARG A 261 -3.79 17.64 8.19
N LEU A 262 -4.61 17.17 7.24
CA LEU A 262 -5.06 18.00 6.12
C LEU A 262 -6.02 19.12 6.55
N ALA A 263 -6.68 19.00 7.70
CA ALA A 263 -7.45 20.10 8.27
C ALA A 263 -6.57 21.29 8.69
N GLY A 264 -5.33 21.00 9.17
CA GLY A 264 -4.37 22.03 9.54
C GLY A 264 -3.47 22.49 8.38
N GLU A 265 -3.14 21.56 7.48
CA GLU A 265 -2.21 21.79 6.37
C GLU A 265 -2.79 21.27 5.05
N PRO A 266 -3.81 21.92 4.48
CA PRO A 266 -4.42 21.46 3.23
C PRO A 266 -3.44 21.61 2.05
N PRO A 267 -3.45 20.66 1.07
CA PRO A 267 -2.78 20.87 -0.20
C PRO A 267 -3.54 21.84 -1.08
N HIS A 268 -2.92 22.36 -2.13
CA HIS A 268 -3.58 23.18 -3.14
C HIS A 268 -4.54 22.37 -4.02
N VAL A 269 -4.13 21.12 -4.35
CA VAL A 269 -4.94 20.17 -5.12
C VAL A 269 -4.93 18.83 -4.41
N MET A 270 -6.12 18.24 -4.23
CA MET A 270 -6.28 16.89 -3.69
C MET A 270 -6.84 15.97 -4.77
N LEU A 271 -6.08 14.95 -5.15
CA LEU A 271 -6.52 13.89 -6.05
C LEU A 271 -6.92 12.66 -5.22
N VAL A 272 -8.13 12.16 -5.48
CA VAL A 272 -8.69 10.98 -4.79
C VAL A 272 -9.14 9.97 -5.85
N PRO A 273 -8.26 9.09 -6.33
CA PRO A 273 -8.60 8.08 -7.33
C PRO A 273 -9.70 7.13 -6.82
N ARG A 274 -10.63 6.73 -7.71
CA ARG A 274 -11.74 5.83 -7.38
C ARG A 274 -11.26 4.38 -7.34
N LEU A 275 -10.88 3.90 -6.15
CA LEU A 275 -10.27 2.58 -5.95
C LEU A 275 -11.13 1.63 -5.10
N ARG A 276 -12.46 1.79 -5.13
CA ARG A 276 -13.43 1.11 -4.24
C ARG A 276 -13.41 -0.42 -4.30
N GLY A 277 -12.97 -0.99 -5.42
CA GLY A 277 -12.96 -2.45 -5.63
C GLY A 277 -11.63 -3.12 -5.31
N ILE A 278 -10.62 -2.41 -4.76
CA ILE A 278 -9.27 -2.92 -4.59
C ILE A 278 -8.95 -3.10 -3.11
N GLY A 279 -8.73 -4.35 -2.72
CA GLY A 279 -8.29 -4.70 -1.37
C GLY A 279 -6.83 -4.31 -1.14
N LEU A 280 -6.44 -4.15 0.15
CA LEU A 280 -5.09 -3.73 0.54
C LEU A 280 -3.97 -4.67 0.07
N MET A 281 -4.25 -5.96 -0.02
CA MET A 281 -3.26 -7.00 -0.36
C MET A 281 -3.40 -7.51 -1.80
N GLU A 282 -4.25 -6.91 -2.62
CA GLU A 282 -4.50 -7.35 -4.00
C GLU A 282 -3.50 -6.74 -5.00
N PHE A 283 -2.20 -6.87 -4.73
CA PHE A 283 -1.12 -6.34 -5.57
C PHE A 283 -1.08 -6.89 -7.01
N ASN A 284 -1.81 -7.96 -7.28
CA ASN A 284 -1.92 -8.60 -8.60
C ASN A 284 -3.10 -8.11 -9.43
N ARG A 285 -3.91 -7.18 -8.93
CA ARG A 285 -4.96 -6.55 -9.74
C ARG A 285 -4.36 -5.49 -10.65
N GLU A 286 -4.73 -5.54 -11.92
CA GLU A 286 -4.39 -4.54 -12.91
C GLU A 286 -5.01 -3.18 -12.53
N ILE A 287 -4.23 -2.34 -11.88
CA ILE A 287 -4.64 -0.97 -11.51
C ILE A 287 -4.17 0.04 -12.57
N GLY A 288 -3.54 -0.44 -13.63
CA GLY A 288 -2.92 0.38 -14.68
C GLY A 288 -3.88 1.27 -15.50
N ARG A 289 -5.19 1.23 -15.23
CA ARG A 289 -6.21 2.09 -15.86
C ARG A 289 -7.09 2.78 -14.82
N ALA A 290 -6.52 3.30 -13.74
CA ALA A 290 -7.24 4.26 -12.94
C ALA A 290 -7.41 5.54 -13.78
N HIS A 291 -8.52 5.64 -14.47
CA HIS A 291 -8.92 6.92 -15.06
C HIS A 291 -9.12 7.91 -13.89
N VAL A 292 -8.29 8.94 -13.87
CA VAL A 292 -8.39 10.09 -12.98
C VAL A 292 -9.60 10.93 -13.40
#